data_8283eb5fdb417c3997418575da51fa34
#
_entry.id   8283eb5fdb417c3997418575da51fa34
#
_cell.length_a   1.000
_cell.length_b   1.000
_cell.length_c   1.000
_cell.angle_alpha   90.00
_cell.angle_beta   90.00
_cell.angle_gamma   90.00
#
_symmetry.space_group_name_H-M   'P 1'
#
loop_
_entity.id
_entity.type
_entity.pdbx_description
1 polymer ?
#
loop_
_entity_poly.entity_id
_entity_poly.type
_entity_poly.pdbx_seq_one_letter_code
_entity_poly.pdbx_strand_id
1 'polypeptide(L)'
;MIDALSTPHNRIRTLILLVICGLSAIAAAVVGIDDNPPGILLAFLAATAFVLAFVHPWRTSKQFRRLLYASALGFVVFGLLHIVFEAIASNGRSSGLVQDLLNGAGAILFLIAVLVCPPGMLIGAVGAMMMSTRNRRRSTARPTTTA
;
A
#
# COMPACT_ATOMS: atom_id res chain seq x y z
N MET A 1 -7.76 -5.85 10.75
CA MET A 1 -8.12 -6.65 9.55
C MET A 1 -9.56 -7.20 9.64
N ILE A 2 -10.01 -7.62 10.82
CA ILE A 2 -11.35 -8.20 11.04
C ILE A 2 -12.48 -7.18 10.77
N ASP A 3 -12.25 -5.90 11.05
CA ASP A 3 -13.26 -4.83 10.90
C ASP A 3 -13.68 -4.54 9.44
N ALA A 4 -12.83 -4.85 8.47
CA ALA A 4 -13.15 -4.66 7.05
C ALA A 4 -14.26 -5.62 6.56
N LEU A 5 -14.41 -6.75 7.23
CA LEU A 5 -15.37 -7.80 6.88
C LEU A 5 -16.51 -7.96 7.88
N SER A 6 -16.51 -7.19 8.98
CA SER A 6 -17.45 -7.36 10.09
C SER A 6 -18.87 -6.89 9.81
N THR A 7 -19.07 -5.94 8.88
CA THR A 7 -20.41 -5.44 8.50
C THR A 7 -20.71 -5.68 7.03
N PRO A 8 -21.96 -5.97 6.63
CA PRO A 8 -22.32 -6.23 5.23
C PRO A 8 -21.93 -5.08 4.30
N HIS A 9 -22.09 -3.84 4.76
CA HIS A 9 -21.73 -2.65 4.01
C HIS A 9 -20.22 -2.52 3.76
N ASN A 10 -19.40 -2.85 4.74
CA ASN A 10 -17.94 -2.85 4.58
C ASN A 10 -17.48 -3.97 3.64
N ARG A 11 -18.12 -5.14 3.70
CA ARG A 11 -17.81 -6.28 2.80
C ARG A 11 -18.00 -5.90 1.34
N ILE A 12 -19.12 -5.25 1.00
CA ILE A 12 -19.39 -4.82 -0.38
C ILE A 12 -18.32 -3.82 -0.85
N ARG A 13 -17.98 -2.82 -0.04
CA ARG A 13 -16.92 -1.85 -0.38
C ARG A 13 -15.56 -2.51 -0.55
N THR A 14 -15.18 -3.42 0.35
CA THR A 14 -13.94 -4.20 0.22
C THR A 14 -13.93 -5.00 -1.07
N LEU A 15 -15.04 -5.69 -1.41
CA LEU A 15 -15.14 -6.47 -2.64
C LEU A 15 -15.03 -5.59 -3.88
N ILE A 16 -15.70 -4.44 -3.92
CA ILE A 16 -15.58 -3.50 -5.04
C ILE A 16 -14.13 -3.05 -5.23
N LEU A 17 -13.45 -2.67 -4.14
CA LEU A 17 -12.06 -2.25 -4.20
C LEU A 17 -11.12 -3.39 -4.65
N LEU A 18 -11.37 -4.63 -4.22
CA LEU A 18 -10.61 -5.79 -4.66
C LEU A 18 -10.87 -6.13 -6.14
N VAL A 19 -12.10 -5.95 -6.63
CA VAL A 19 -12.41 -6.10 -8.06
C VAL A 19 -11.68 -5.02 -8.88
N ILE A 20 -11.72 -3.76 -8.44
CA ILE A 20 -10.97 -2.68 -9.09
C ILE A 20 -9.47 -3.00 -9.09
N CYS A 21 -8.92 -3.46 -7.97
CA CYS A 21 -7.53 -3.89 -7.86
C CYS A 21 -7.20 -4.99 -8.88
N GLY A 22 -8.00 -6.06 -8.92
CA GLY A 22 -7.79 -7.18 -9.84
C GLY A 22 -7.87 -6.79 -11.31
N LEU A 23 -8.90 -6.04 -11.69
CA LEU A 23 -9.07 -5.56 -13.06
C LEU A 23 -7.93 -4.63 -13.49
N SER A 24 -7.52 -3.70 -12.61
CA SER A 24 -6.40 -2.79 -12.89
C SER A 24 -5.06 -3.54 -12.97
N ALA A 25 -4.85 -4.56 -12.14
CA ALA A 25 -3.63 -5.39 -12.19
C ALA A 25 -3.56 -6.21 -13.50
N ILE A 26 -4.68 -6.82 -13.92
CA ILE A 26 -4.77 -7.54 -15.19
C ILE A 26 -4.52 -6.58 -16.36
N ALA A 27 -5.17 -5.41 -16.36
CA ALA A 27 -4.99 -4.41 -17.39
C ALA A 27 -3.53 -3.92 -17.44
N ALA A 28 -2.88 -3.69 -16.29
CA ALA A 28 -1.46 -3.33 -16.23
C ALA A 28 -0.55 -4.43 -16.81
N ALA A 29 -0.85 -5.70 -16.53
CA ALA A 29 -0.11 -6.83 -17.09
C ALA A 29 -0.27 -6.96 -18.61
N VAL A 30 -1.47 -6.69 -19.14
CA VAL A 30 -1.74 -6.74 -20.60
C VAL A 30 -1.11 -5.56 -21.33
N VAL A 31 -1.20 -4.37 -20.76
CA VAL A 31 -0.66 -3.12 -21.36
C VAL A 31 0.88 -3.10 -21.26
N GLY A 32 1.44 -3.78 -20.26
CA GLY A 32 2.86 -3.74 -19.93
C GLY A 32 3.20 -2.58 -18.99
N ILE A 33 4.18 -2.80 -18.13
CA ILE A 33 4.63 -1.82 -17.13
C ILE A 33 5.96 -1.19 -17.55
N ASP A 34 6.73 -1.88 -18.41
CA ASP A 34 8.06 -1.46 -18.83
C ASP A 34 7.96 -0.23 -19.74
N ASP A 35 8.46 0.91 -19.25
CA ASP A 35 8.50 2.21 -19.95
C ASP A 35 7.15 2.67 -20.52
N ASN A 36 6.05 2.13 -20.01
CA ASN A 36 4.69 2.41 -20.47
C ASN A 36 3.88 3.17 -19.41
N PRO A 37 3.74 4.52 -19.51
CA PRO A 37 3.03 5.31 -18.51
C PRO A 37 1.61 4.84 -18.20
N PRO A 38 0.76 4.44 -19.15
CA PRO A 38 -0.55 3.86 -18.86
C PRO A 38 -0.48 2.60 -18.01
N GLY A 39 0.44 1.68 -18.28
CA GLY A 39 0.63 0.46 -17.49
C GLY A 39 1.07 0.75 -16.05
N ILE A 40 2.00 1.69 -15.89
CA ILE A 40 2.46 2.15 -14.57
C ILE A 40 1.28 2.74 -13.78
N LEU A 41 0.46 3.61 -14.39
CA LEU A 41 -0.72 4.20 -13.74
C LEU A 41 -1.74 3.14 -13.32
N LEU A 42 -1.98 2.12 -14.14
CA LEU A 42 -2.86 1.00 -13.80
C LEU A 42 -2.32 0.18 -12.63
N ALA A 43 -0.99 -0.05 -12.58
CA ALA A 43 -0.36 -0.72 -11.46
C ALA A 43 -0.46 0.08 -10.16
N PHE A 44 -0.28 1.40 -10.20
CA PHE A 44 -0.50 2.29 -9.05
C PHE A 44 -1.97 2.32 -8.62
N LEU A 45 -2.91 2.31 -9.56
CA LEU A 45 -4.34 2.23 -9.26
C LEU A 45 -4.67 0.91 -8.56
N ALA A 46 -4.16 -0.21 -9.05
CA ALA A 46 -4.32 -1.51 -8.41
C ALA A 46 -3.78 -1.52 -6.97
N ALA A 47 -2.55 -1.05 -6.76
CA ALA A 47 -1.94 -0.98 -5.43
C ALA A 47 -2.71 -0.04 -4.49
N THR A 48 -3.17 1.11 -4.99
CA THR A 48 -3.98 2.05 -4.20
C THR A 48 -5.32 1.43 -3.80
N ALA A 49 -6.01 0.78 -4.73
CA ALA A 49 -7.27 0.08 -4.46
C ALA A 49 -7.07 -1.06 -3.45
N PHE A 50 -5.97 -1.80 -3.55
CA PHE A 50 -5.59 -2.83 -2.58
C PHE A 50 -5.44 -2.27 -1.17
N VAL A 51 -4.63 -1.22 -0.99
CA VAL A 51 -4.44 -0.58 0.31
C VAL A 51 -5.76 -0.06 0.86
N LEU A 52 -6.57 0.63 0.04
CA LEU A 52 -7.87 1.16 0.44
C LEU A 52 -8.85 0.06 0.85
N ALA A 53 -8.82 -1.12 0.23
CA ALA A 53 -9.69 -2.25 0.58
C ALA A 53 -9.57 -2.65 2.06
N PHE A 54 -8.39 -2.50 2.66
CA PHE A 54 -8.15 -2.83 4.06
C PHE A 54 -8.24 -1.64 5.01
N VAL A 55 -8.04 -0.42 4.51
CA VAL A 55 -7.91 0.81 5.33
C VAL A 55 -9.22 1.60 5.40
N HIS A 56 -10.14 1.42 4.44
CA HIS A 56 -11.38 2.20 4.37
C HIS A 56 -12.25 2.17 5.66
N PRO A 57 -12.28 1.11 6.51
CA PRO A 57 -13.06 1.11 7.73
C PRO A 57 -12.38 1.84 8.89
N TRP A 58 -11.14 2.29 8.74
CA TRP A 58 -10.39 2.92 9.81
C TRP A 58 -10.96 4.27 10.21
N ARG A 59 -11.01 4.54 11.52
CA ARG A 59 -11.63 5.72 12.09
C ARG A 59 -10.69 6.52 12.99
N THR A 60 -9.47 6.05 13.23
CA THR A 60 -8.54 6.67 14.17
C THR A 60 -7.27 7.14 13.48
N SER A 61 -6.79 8.35 13.85
CA SER A 61 -5.53 8.90 13.36
C SER A 61 -4.32 8.00 13.66
N LYS A 62 -4.38 7.25 14.78
CA LYS A 62 -3.31 6.31 15.17
C LYS A 62 -3.12 5.18 14.14
N GLN A 63 -4.21 4.65 13.56
CA GLN A 63 -4.16 3.59 12.53
C GLN A 63 -3.49 4.11 11.27
N PHE A 64 -3.86 5.30 10.80
CA PHE A 64 -3.25 5.93 9.62
C PHE A 64 -1.78 6.27 9.81
N ARG A 65 -1.39 6.73 11.01
CA ARG A 65 0.03 6.95 11.34
C ARG A 65 0.84 5.66 11.33
N ARG A 66 0.27 4.56 11.84
CA ARG A 66 0.92 3.23 11.76
C ARG A 66 1.12 2.79 10.32
N LEU A 67 0.13 3.00 9.45
CA LEU A 67 0.26 2.71 8.03
C LEU A 67 1.39 3.54 7.41
N LEU A 68 1.42 4.85 7.67
CA LEU A 68 2.46 5.75 7.18
C LEU A 68 3.85 5.24 7.56
N TYR A 69 4.08 4.96 8.85
CA TYR A 69 5.38 4.48 9.32
C TYR A 69 5.72 3.08 8.79
N ALA A 70 4.75 2.18 8.75
CA ALA A 70 4.95 0.84 8.22
C ALA A 70 5.28 0.87 6.71
N SER A 71 4.60 1.72 5.93
CA SER A 71 4.89 1.88 4.51
C SER A 71 6.25 2.56 4.28
N ALA A 72 6.62 3.57 5.09
CA ALA A 72 7.92 4.21 4.99
C ALA A 72 9.05 3.24 5.34
N LEU A 73 8.91 2.48 6.42
CA LEU A 73 9.87 1.45 6.80
C LEU A 73 9.94 0.35 5.74
N GLY A 74 8.77 -0.11 5.27
CA GLY A 74 8.68 -1.13 4.22
C GLY A 74 9.38 -0.69 2.94
N PHE A 75 9.21 0.56 2.52
CA PHE A 75 9.90 1.13 1.35
C PHE A 75 11.43 0.98 1.48
N VAL A 76 11.98 1.37 2.63
CA VAL A 76 13.44 1.28 2.88
C VAL A 76 13.89 -0.18 2.96
N VAL A 77 13.18 -1.02 3.74
CA VAL A 77 13.57 -2.42 3.95
C VAL A 77 13.49 -3.22 2.66
N PHE A 78 12.37 -3.13 1.93
CA PHE A 78 12.19 -3.88 0.69
C PHE A 78 13.11 -3.38 -0.43
N GLY A 79 13.38 -2.06 -0.49
CA GLY A 79 14.36 -1.50 -1.41
C GLY A 79 15.79 -2.00 -1.13
N LEU A 80 16.20 -2.04 0.13
CA LEU A 80 17.51 -2.58 0.51
C LEU A 80 17.61 -4.08 0.23
N LEU A 81 16.57 -4.85 0.56
CA LEU A 81 16.55 -6.29 0.28
C LEU A 81 16.61 -6.57 -1.23
N HIS A 82 15.94 -5.78 -2.06
CA HIS A 82 16.04 -5.88 -3.52
C HIS A 82 17.50 -5.73 -3.97
N ILE A 83 18.19 -4.67 -3.53
CA ILE A 83 19.60 -4.43 -3.87
C ILE A 83 20.50 -5.58 -3.42
N VAL A 84 20.26 -6.13 -2.21
CA VAL A 84 21.04 -7.26 -1.69
C VAL A 84 20.82 -8.52 -2.54
N PHE A 85 19.56 -8.83 -2.91
CA PHE A 85 19.27 -10.00 -3.73
C PHE A 85 19.86 -9.88 -5.14
N GLU A 86 19.78 -8.70 -5.74
CA GLU A 86 20.39 -8.43 -7.03
C GLU A 86 21.93 -8.56 -6.97
N ALA A 87 22.56 -8.03 -5.92
CA ALA A 87 24.00 -8.15 -5.72
C ALA A 87 24.44 -9.62 -5.52
N ILE A 88 23.66 -10.45 -4.84
CA ILE A 88 23.94 -11.88 -4.68
C ILE A 88 23.78 -12.61 -6.00
N ALA A 89 22.72 -12.32 -6.75
CA ALA A 89 22.42 -12.95 -8.03
C ALA A 89 23.50 -12.61 -9.09
N SER A 90 24.00 -11.35 -9.10
CA SER A 90 25.00 -10.88 -10.07
C SER A 90 26.42 -11.37 -9.79
N ASN A 91 26.75 -11.77 -8.56
CA ASN A 91 28.10 -12.22 -8.18
C ASN A 91 28.50 -13.62 -8.72
N GLY A 92 27.68 -14.22 -9.60
CA GLY A 92 28.04 -15.43 -10.38
C GLY A 92 28.26 -16.73 -9.59
N ARG A 93 28.06 -16.72 -8.27
CA ARG A 93 28.19 -17.90 -7.39
C ARG A 93 26.95 -18.78 -7.36
N SER A 94 25.81 -18.22 -7.74
CA SER A 94 24.54 -18.94 -7.88
C SER A 94 24.27 -19.21 -9.36
N SER A 95 24.04 -20.45 -9.73
CA SER A 95 23.72 -20.84 -11.12
C SER A 95 22.36 -21.51 -11.16
N GLY A 96 21.67 -21.35 -12.30
CA GLY A 96 20.39 -22.01 -12.56
C GLY A 96 19.26 -21.55 -11.65
N LEU A 97 18.51 -22.48 -11.10
CA LEU A 97 17.27 -22.25 -10.34
C LEU A 97 17.42 -21.27 -9.16
N VAL A 98 18.57 -21.28 -8.48
CA VAL A 98 18.82 -20.36 -7.34
C VAL A 98 18.93 -18.93 -7.82
N GLN A 99 19.57 -18.69 -8.95
CA GLN A 99 19.68 -17.35 -9.54
C GLN A 99 18.31 -16.82 -9.98
N ASP A 100 17.50 -17.67 -10.61
CA ASP A 100 16.15 -17.30 -11.05
C ASP A 100 15.24 -16.96 -9.85
N LEU A 101 15.35 -17.74 -8.76
CA LEU A 101 14.61 -17.46 -7.52
C LEU A 101 15.05 -16.14 -6.87
N LEU A 102 16.34 -15.85 -6.83
CA LEU A 102 16.85 -14.59 -6.26
C LEU A 102 16.40 -13.38 -7.09
N ASN A 103 16.48 -13.47 -8.41
CA ASN A 103 16.02 -12.43 -9.32
C ASN A 103 14.50 -12.21 -9.19
N GLY A 104 13.72 -13.30 -9.16
CA GLY A 104 12.28 -13.23 -8.96
C GLY A 104 11.89 -12.62 -7.61
N ALA A 105 12.55 -13.04 -6.53
CA ALA A 105 12.31 -12.48 -5.21
C ALA A 105 12.71 -10.99 -5.15
N GLY A 106 13.85 -10.62 -5.74
CA GLY A 106 14.28 -9.22 -5.86
C GLY A 106 13.26 -8.36 -6.59
N ALA A 107 12.76 -8.84 -7.74
CA ALA A 107 11.74 -8.13 -8.50
C ALA A 107 10.43 -7.93 -7.72
N ILE A 108 9.97 -8.97 -6.98
CA ILE A 108 8.76 -8.87 -6.13
C ILE A 108 8.98 -7.83 -5.03
N LEU A 109 10.13 -7.82 -4.35
CA LEU A 109 10.45 -6.86 -3.30
C LEU A 109 10.48 -5.42 -3.85
N PHE A 110 11.07 -5.23 -5.04
CA PHE A 110 11.08 -3.95 -5.74
C PHE A 110 9.66 -3.47 -6.05
N LEU A 111 8.82 -4.34 -6.61
CA LEU A 111 7.43 -4.01 -6.92
C LEU A 111 6.64 -3.62 -5.65
N ILE A 112 6.83 -4.33 -4.54
CA ILE A 112 6.20 -3.97 -3.26
C ILE A 112 6.70 -2.59 -2.80
N ALA A 113 8.00 -2.34 -2.84
CA ALA A 113 8.58 -1.07 -2.44
C ALA A 113 8.03 0.09 -3.27
N VAL A 114 8.02 -0.03 -4.60
CA VAL A 114 7.70 1.07 -5.50
C VAL A 114 6.19 1.23 -5.72
N LEU A 115 5.42 0.15 -5.81
CA LEU A 115 3.99 0.22 -6.13
C LEU A 115 3.09 0.28 -4.89
N VAL A 116 3.43 -0.43 -3.80
CA VAL A 116 2.53 -0.53 -2.63
C VAL A 116 2.88 0.49 -1.55
N CYS A 117 4.17 0.71 -1.28
CA CYS A 117 4.57 1.59 -0.20
C CYS A 117 4.21 3.06 -0.43
N PRO A 118 4.41 3.69 -1.62
CA PRO A 118 4.04 5.09 -1.83
C PRO A 118 2.54 5.36 -1.69
N PRO A 119 1.60 4.59 -2.28
CA PRO A 119 0.18 4.73 -1.99
C PRO A 119 -0.15 4.57 -0.51
N GLY A 120 0.49 3.62 0.18
CA GLY A 120 0.34 3.44 1.62
C GLY A 120 0.76 4.65 2.43
N MET A 121 1.89 5.30 2.06
CA MET A 121 2.35 6.56 2.67
C MET A 121 1.34 7.69 2.43
N LEU A 122 0.88 7.88 1.20
CA LEU A 122 -0.07 8.94 0.86
C LEU A 122 -1.39 8.77 1.61
N ILE A 123 -1.97 7.57 1.59
CA ILE A 123 -3.21 7.25 2.30
C ILE A 123 -3.02 7.43 3.81
N GLY A 124 -1.89 7.00 4.36
CA GLY A 124 -1.54 7.14 5.76
C GLY A 124 -1.41 8.60 6.17
N ALA A 125 -0.72 9.43 5.38
CA ALA A 125 -0.54 10.86 5.64
C ALA A 125 -1.87 11.62 5.56
N VAL A 126 -2.61 11.47 4.47
CA VAL A 126 -3.90 12.16 4.26
C VAL A 126 -4.92 11.73 5.32
N GLY A 127 -5.04 10.43 5.60
CA GLY A 127 -5.95 9.92 6.61
C GLY A 127 -5.62 10.42 8.01
N ALA A 128 -4.33 10.49 8.39
CA ALA A 128 -3.89 11.02 9.67
C ALA A 128 -4.22 12.51 9.80
N MET A 129 -4.00 13.31 8.75
CA MET A 129 -4.33 14.75 8.71
C MET A 129 -5.84 14.98 8.86
N MET A 130 -6.67 14.31 8.07
CA MET A 130 -8.12 14.46 8.10
C MET A 130 -8.71 14.10 9.47
N MET A 131 -8.24 13.03 10.09
CA MET A 131 -8.72 12.64 11.42
C MET A 131 -8.22 13.58 12.53
N SER A 132 -7.04 14.14 12.40
CA SER A 132 -6.50 15.12 13.35
C SER A 132 -7.29 16.44 13.32
N THR A 133 -7.58 16.97 12.14
CA THR A 133 -8.37 18.22 11.98
C THR A 133 -9.81 18.05 12.47
N ARG A 134 -10.43 16.88 12.22
CA ARG A 134 -11.78 16.56 12.70
C ARG A 134 -11.85 16.51 14.24
N ASN A 135 -10.84 15.95 14.88
CA ASN A 135 -10.77 15.89 16.35
C ASN A 135 -10.60 17.29 16.96
N ARG A 136 -9.77 18.15 16.38
CA ARG A 136 -9.61 19.54 16.83
C ARG A 136 -10.94 20.31 16.79
N ARG A 137 -11.69 20.22 15.69
CA ARG A 137 -12.99 20.90 15.55
C ARG A 137 -14.02 20.42 16.58
N ARG A 138 -14.02 19.15 16.96
CA ARG A 138 -14.89 18.60 18.00
C ARG A 138 -14.52 19.08 19.39
N SER A 139 -13.24 19.31 19.66
CA SER A 139 -12.76 19.80 20.97
C SER A 139 -13.12 21.27 21.19
N THR A 140 -13.11 22.10 20.13
CA THR A 140 -13.49 23.53 20.21
C THR A 140 -15.00 23.75 20.24
N ALA A 141 -15.80 22.80 19.78
CA ALA A 141 -17.26 22.88 19.76
C ALA A 141 -17.92 22.41 21.07
N ARG A 142 -17.16 21.96 22.07
CA ARG A 142 -17.70 21.52 23.36
C ARG A 142 -17.80 22.75 24.27
N PRO A 143 -19.02 23.32 24.52
CA PRO A 143 -19.15 24.45 25.45
C PRO A 143 -18.70 23.97 26.85
N THR A 144 -17.85 24.76 27.50
CA THR A 144 -17.55 24.62 28.92
C THR A 144 -18.85 24.88 29.70
N THR A 145 -19.53 23.80 30.04
CA THR A 145 -20.62 23.88 31.03
C THR A 145 -19.95 24.09 32.40
N THR A 146 -19.69 25.36 32.73
CA THR A 146 -19.39 25.77 34.11
C THR A 146 -20.68 25.65 34.89
N ALA A 147 -20.76 24.66 35.77
CA ALA A 147 -21.74 24.59 36.88
C ALA A 147 -21.36 25.53 37.98
#